data_c8d35ece16e7abe24d406879728a8fb6
#
_entry.id   c8d35ece16e7abe24d406879728a8fb6
#
_cell.length_a   1.000
_cell.length_b   1.000
_cell.length_c   1.000
_cell.angle_alpha   90.00
_cell.angle_beta   90.00
_cell.angle_gamma   90.00
#
_symmetry.space_group_name_H-M   'P 1'
#
loop_
_entity.id
_entity.type
_entity.pdbx_description
1 polymer ?
#
loop_
_entity_poly.entity_id
_entity_poly.type
_entity_poly.pdbx_seq_one_letter_code
_entity_poly.pdbx_strand_id
1 'polypeptide(L)' 'MIVKNNPYLIEYNVRMGDPECQTILPRLKTDIVDIFYSCCENNLKKIKIEWYKEKSLCIVVCSKGY' A
#
# COMPACT_ATOMS: atom_id res chain seq x y z
N MET A 1 5.83 0.78 -18.37
CA MET A 1 5.91 -0.01 -19.64
C MET A 1 7.33 0.06 -20.19
N ILE A 2 7.83 -1.02 -20.79
CA ILE A 2 9.16 -1.01 -21.41
C ILE A 2 9.00 -1.16 -22.91
N VAL A 3 9.55 -0.24 -23.69
CA VAL A 3 9.54 -0.24 -25.15
C VAL A 3 10.97 -0.07 -25.63
N LYS A 4 11.47 -1.03 -26.43
CA LYS A 4 12.85 -1.03 -26.94
C LYS A 4 13.91 -0.78 -25.86
N ASN A 5 13.76 -1.47 -24.70
CA ASN A 5 14.59 -1.36 -23.50
C ASN A 5 14.55 0.00 -22.77
N ASN A 6 13.66 0.90 -23.15
CA ASN A 6 13.46 2.16 -22.43
C ASN A 6 12.22 2.10 -21.55
N PRO A 7 12.29 2.55 -20.28
CA PRO A 7 11.14 2.64 -19.41
C PRO A 7 10.29 3.87 -19.76
N TYR A 8 8.99 3.67 -19.83
CA TYR A 8 7.99 4.72 -19.99
C TYR A 8 7.03 4.68 -18.83
N LEU A 9 6.84 5.81 -18.16
CA LEU A 9 5.81 5.99 -17.16
C LEU A 9 4.46 6.10 -17.86
N ILE A 10 3.47 5.32 -17.41
CA ILE A 10 2.11 5.34 -17.97
C ILE A 10 1.19 6.13 -17.05
N GLU A 11 1.23 5.83 -15.74
CA GLU A 11 0.36 6.47 -14.75
C GLU A 11 0.97 6.39 -13.35
N TYR A 12 0.47 7.20 -12.45
CA TYR A 12 0.68 7.07 -11.01
C TYR A 12 -0.59 6.56 -10.34
N ASN A 13 -0.51 5.44 -9.62
CA ASN A 13 -1.54 5.04 -8.69
C ASN A 13 -1.31 5.75 -7.36
N VAL A 14 -2.11 6.76 -7.07
CA VAL A 14 -2.00 7.58 -5.85
C VAL A 14 -2.90 7.09 -4.72
N ARG A 15 -3.24 5.83 -4.75
CA ARG A 15 -4.09 5.15 -3.77
C ARG A 15 -3.66 3.69 -3.65
N MET A 16 -4.10 3.03 -2.57
CA MET A 16 -3.92 1.59 -2.43
C MET A 16 -4.84 0.82 -3.38
N GLY A 17 -4.39 -0.31 -3.87
CA GLY A 17 -5.18 -1.22 -4.69
C GLY A 17 -6.22 -2.00 -3.89
N ASP A 18 -7.17 -2.57 -4.60
CA ASP A 18 -8.13 -3.54 -4.11
C ASP A 18 -7.84 -4.90 -4.77
N PRO A 19 -7.55 -5.98 -4.04
CA PRO A 19 -7.55 -6.13 -2.59
C PRO A 19 -6.20 -5.90 -1.89
N GLU A 20 -5.27 -5.15 -2.46
CA GLU A 20 -3.94 -4.93 -1.88
C GLU A 20 -4.01 -4.26 -0.50
N CYS A 21 -4.91 -3.29 -0.35
CA CYS A 21 -5.11 -2.57 0.91
C CYS A 21 -5.41 -3.54 2.06
N GLN A 22 -6.34 -4.46 1.85
CA GLN A 22 -6.77 -5.46 2.82
C GLN A 22 -5.64 -6.46 3.17
N THR A 23 -4.65 -6.58 2.30
CA THR A 23 -3.49 -7.45 2.52
C THR A 23 -2.34 -6.73 3.21
N ILE A 24 -2.14 -5.45 2.91
CA ILE A 24 -1.02 -4.66 3.42
C ILE A 24 -1.28 -4.16 4.85
N LEU A 25 -2.47 -3.57 5.10
CA LEU A 25 -2.76 -2.91 6.37
C LEU A 25 -2.69 -3.81 7.61
N PRO A 26 -3.14 -5.08 7.60
CA PRO A 26 -3.01 -5.97 8.75
C PRO A 26 -1.55 -6.24 9.16
N ARG A 27 -0.60 -6.02 8.25
CA ARG A 27 0.83 -6.17 8.54
C ARG A 27 1.47 -4.93 9.11
N LEU A 28 0.83 -3.78 8.99
CA LEU A 28 1.35 -2.52 9.50
C LEU A 28 1.21 -2.50 11.03
N LYS A 29 2.34 -2.36 11.74
CA LYS A 29 2.38 -2.26 13.19
C LYS A 29 2.30 -0.81 13.66
N THR A 30 2.92 0.09 12.92
CA THR A 30 2.85 1.54 13.17
C THR A 30 1.45 2.04 12.86
N ASP A 31 0.93 2.94 13.69
CA ASP A 31 -0.39 3.54 13.44
C ASP A 31 -0.40 4.28 12.10
N ILE A 32 -1.38 3.95 11.26
CA ILE A 32 -1.53 4.54 9.92
C ILE A 32 -1.80 6.04 9.97
N VAL A 33 -2.48 6.52 11.02
CA VAL A 33 -2.78 7.94 11.21
C VAL A 33 -1.49 8.71 11.47
N ASP A 34 -0.58 8.17 12.27
CA ASP A 34 0.73 8.78 12.52
C ASP A 34 1.55 8.90 11.24
N ILE A 35 1.48 7.88 10.37
CA ILE A 35 2.14 7.90 9.07
C ILE A 35 1.55 9.01 8.20
N PHE A 36 0.23 9.08 8.08
CA PHE A 36 -0.44 10.10 7.27
C PHE A 36 -0.17 11.51 7.80
N TYR A 37 -0.24 11.70 9.12
CA TYR A 37 0.08 12.97 9.74
C TYR A 37 1.53 13.38 9.44
N SER A 38 2.48 12.44 9.56
CA SER A 38 3.89 12.69 9.24
C SER A 38 4.12 13.04 7.77
N CYS A 39 3.31 12.48 6.85
CA CYS A 39 3.34 12.86 5.44
C CYS A 39 2.89 14.31 5.24
N CYS A 40 1.78 14.71 5.89
CA CYS A 40 1.26 16.08 5.79
C CYS A 40 2.23 17.12 6.34
N GLU A 41 2.97 16.77 7.39
CA GLU A 41 3.96 17.62 8.03
C GLU A 41 5.35 17.58 7.36
N ASN A 42 5.51 16.85 6.24
CA ASN A 42 6.80 16.61 5.60
C ASN A 42 7.86 15.99 6.53
N ASN A 43 7.43 15.22 7.51
CA ASN A 43 8.25 14.61 8.57
C ASN A 43 8.41 13.09 8.42
N LEU A 44 7.98 12.50 7.32
CA LEU A 44 7.99 11.04 7.13
C LEU A 44 9.35 10.40 7.38
N LYS A 45 10.44 11.11 7.11
CA LYS A 45 11.80 10.64 7.38
C LYS A 45 12.12 10.43 8.86
N LYS A 46 11.33 11.02 9.76
CA LYS A 46 11.53 10.94 11.22
C LYS A 46 10.72 9.82 11.86
N ILE A 47 9.72 9.28 11.18
CA ILE A 47 8.93 8.16 11.69
C ILE A 47 9.57 6.83 11.28
N LYS A 48 9.68 5.91 12.23
CA LYS A 48 10.11 4.55 11.95
C LYS A 48 8.87 3.69 11.68
N ILE A 49 8.68 3.31 10.44
CA ILE A 49 7.58 2.43 10.05
C ILE A 49 7.96 0.99 10.41
N GLU A 50 7.16 0.36 11.26
CA GLU A 50 7.33 -1.02 11.68
C GLU A 50 6.24 -1.92 11.11
N TRP A 51 6.61 -3.16 10.82
CA TRP A 51 5.74 -4.18 10.24
C TRP A 51 5.74 -5.44 11.10
N TYR A 52 4.61 -6.11 11.17
CA TYR A 52 4.53 -7.46 11.69
C TYR A 52 5.26 -8.42 10.74
N LYS A 53 5.88 -9.47 11.30
CA LYS A 53 6.62 -10.48 10.50
C LYS A 53 5.71 -11.51 9.85
N GLU A 54 4.49 -11.62 10.33
CA GLU A 54 3.47 -12.55 9.87
C GLU A 54 3.10 -12.25 8.42
N LYS A 55 2.75 -13.31 7.68
CA LYS A 55 2.24 -13.19 6.32
C LYS A 55 0.77 -12.83 6.35
N SER A 56 0.32 -12.12 5.33
CA SER A 56 -1.07 -11.76 5.12
C SER A 56 -1.55 -12.28 3.77
N LEU A 57 -2.77 -12.79 3.73
CA LEU A 57 -3.45 -13.26 2.53
C LEU A 57 -4.88 -12.73 2.55
N CYS A 58 -5.34 -12.21 1.43
CA CYS A 58 -6.74 -11.82 1.23
C CYS A 58 -7.38 -12.72 0.19
N ILE A 59 -8.57 -13.22 0.50
CA ILE A 59 -9.44 -13.94 -0.44
C ILE A 59 -10.76 -13.17 -0.50
N VAL A 60 -11.08 -12.66 -1.70
CA VAL A 60 -12.35 -11.95 -1.93
C VAL A 60 -13.44 -12.97 -2.23
N VAL A 61 -14.47 -12.99 -1.42
CA VAL A 61 -15.65 -13.86 -1.61
C VAL A 61 -16.80 -13.00 -2.10
N CYS A 62 -17.33 -13.35 -3.25
CA CYS A 62 -18.42 -12.61 -3.90
C CYS A 62 -19.65 -13.47 -4.08
N SER A 63 -20.82 -12.85 -4.19
CA SER A 63 -22.05 -13.53 -4.62
C SER A 63 -21.97 -13.92 -6.10
N LYS A 64 -22.74 -14.94 -6.48
CA LYS A 64 -22.84 -15.35 -7.88
C LYS A 64 -23.36 -14.17 -8.73
N GLY A 65 -22.64 -13.84 -9.80
CA GLY A 65 -23.01 -12.77 -10.72
C GLY A 65 -22.41 -11.40 -10.42
N TYR A 66 -21.53 -11.35 -9.44
CA TYR A 66 -20.72 -10.12 -9.18
C TYR A 66 -19.62 -9.99 -10.21
#